data_f28ad46bc756a7b1d59235af47cf3446
#
_entry.id   f28ad46bc756a7b1d59235af47cf3446
#
_cell.length_a   1.000
_cell.length_b   1.000
_cell.length_c   1.000
_cell.angle_alpha   90.00
_cell.angle_beta   90.00
_cell.angle_gamma   90.00
#
_symmetry.space_group_name_H-M   'P 1'
#
loop_
_entity.id
_entity.type
_entity.pdbx_description
1 polymer ?
#
loop_
_entity_poly.entity_id
_entity_poly.type
_entity_poly.pdbx_seq_one_letter_code
_entity_poly.pdbx_strand_id
1 'polypeptide(L)'
;GDENFSGKLPFTYPKEINSLINYDYKVSEEVEKMEGAYDYDAVVSVQWAFGYGLSYTSFSYSNLKVNKADFTADDELIFTVDVKNTGSRAGKESVLLFNSALIASMTPDSRRLRAPNR
;
A
#
# COMPACT_ATOMS: atom_id res chain seq x y z
N GLY A 1 8.87 15.27 21.10
CA GLY A 1 8.95 14.02 20.76
C GLY A 1 9.05 12.92 21.80
N ASP A 2 8.19 12.89 22.81
CA ASP A 2 8.25 11.83 23.84
C ASP A 2 7.63 10.51 23.32
N GLU A 3 6.66 10.62 22.42
CA GLU A 3 6.00 9.48 21.78
C GLU A 3 6.38 9.37 20.31
N ASN A 4 6.57 8.13 19.84
CA ASN A 4 6.86 7.84 18.44
C ASN A 4 5.57 7.53 17.67
N PHE A 5 5.46 8.10 16.47
CA PHE A 5 4.32 7.84 15.58
C PHE A 5 4.34 6.42 15.04
N SER A 6 3.16 5.79 14.93
CA SER A 6 2.99 4.47 14.33
C SER A 6 1.80 4.40 13.37
N GLY A 7 1.01 5.48 13.29
CA GLY A 7 -0.15 5.56 12.41
C GLY A 7 0.26 5.64 10.95
N LYS A 8 -0.55 5.00 10.10
CA LYS A 8 -0.47 5.06 8.64
C LYS A 8 -1.73 5.69 8.09
N LEU A 9 -1.63 6.41 6.98
CA LEU A 9 -2.80 7.01 6.34
C LEU A 9 -3.77 5.93 5.85
N PRO A 10 -5.06 5.99 6.25
CA PRO A 10 -6.08 5.04 5.80
C PRO A 10 -6.72 5.43 4.46
N PHE A 11 -6.18 6.41 3.77
CA PHE A 11 -6.60 6.89 2.45
C PHE A 11 -5.42 7.52 1.71
N THR A 12 -5.59 7.71 0.42
CA THR A 12 -4.63 8.45 -0.41
C THR A 12 -4.92 9.94 -0.29
N TYR A 13 -3.90 10.74 0.05
CA TYR A 13 -4.02 12.19 0.21
C TYR A 13 -3.73 12.90 -1.10
N PRO A 14 -4.67 13.67 -1.68
CA PRO A 14 -4.44 14.40 -2.91
C PRO A 14 -3.47 15.56 -2.71
N LYS A 15 -2.74 15.90 -3.75
CA LYS A 15 -1.90 17.08 -3.78
C LYS A 15 -2.69 18.34 -4.06
N GLU A 16 -3.67 18.24 -4.94
CA GLU A 16 -4.48 19.37 -5.41
C GLU A 16 -5.88 19.33 -4.79
N ILE A 17 -6.44 20.51 -4.55
CA ILE A 17 -7.83 20.67 -4.11
C ILE A 17 -8.75 20.20 -5.25
N ASN A 18 -9.84 19.52 -4.92
CA ASN A 18 -10.82 18.96 -5.86
C ASN A 18 -10.30 17.83 -6.77
N SER A 19 -9.15 17.24 -6.47
CA SER A 19 -8.73 16.00 -7.14
C SER A 19 -9.64 14.84 -6.75
N LEU A 20 -10.20 14.17 -7.75
CA LEU A 20 -10.94 12.91 -7.55
C LEU A 20 -9.91 11.79 -7.41
N ILE A 21 -9.71 11.33 -6.19
CA ILE A 21 -8.85 10.19 -5.90
C ILE A 21 -9.73 8.99 -5.61
N ASN A 22 -9.46 7.91 -6.33
CA ASN A 22 -10.14 6.66 -6.08
C ASN A 22 -9.54 5.96 -4.85
N TYR A 23 -10.40 5.31 -4.10
CA TYR A 23 -10.00 4.50 -2.95
C TYR A 23 -9.22 3.25 -3.40
N ASP A 24 -9.65 2.66 -4.51
CA ASP A 24 -9.05 1.47 -5.09
C ASP A 24 -7.97 1.85 -6.10
N TYR A 25 -6.81 1.22 -6.01
CA TYR A 25 -5.71 1.40 -6.94
C TYR A 25 -5.98 0.61 -8.23
N LYS A 26 -6.46 1.29 -9.25
CA LYS A 26 -6.57 0.73 -10.62
C LYS A 26 -5.30 1.03 -11.41
N VAL A 27 -4.93 0.13 -12.29
CA VAL A 27 -3.77 0.34 -13.18
C VAL A 27 -3.94 1.60 -14.03
N SER A 28 -5.15 1.87 -14.50
CA SER A 28 -5.49 3.07 -15.27
C SER A 28 -5.40 4.39 -14.48
N GLU A 29 -5.37 4.33 -13.17
CA GLU A 29 -5.31 5.49 -12.26
C GLU A 29 -3.89 5.79 -11.79
N GLU A 30 -2.95 4.87 -12.01
CA GLU A 30 -1.53 5.03 -11.72
C GLU A 30 -0.76 5.68 -12.90
N VAL A 31 -1.42 5.94 -14.03
CA VAL A 31 -0.79 6.54 -15.20
C VAL A 31 -0.66 8.04 -14.98
N GLU A 32 0.58 8.51 -14.84
CA GLU A 32 0.90 9.93 -14.63
C GLU A 32 0.56 10.80 -15.85
N LYS A 33 0.37 10.21 -17.02
CA LYS A 33 0.09 10.92 -18.26
C LYS A 33 -0.62 10.03 -19.28
N MET A 34 -1.77 10.43 -19.76
CA MET A 34 -2.40 9.84 -20.94
C MET A 34 -1.86 10.52 -22.19
N GLU A 35 -1.03 9.83 -22.98
CA GLU A 35 -0.63 10.28 -24.31
C GLU A 35 -1.69 9.85 -25.33
N GLY A 36 -2.21 10.82 -26.11
CA GLY A 36 -3.15 10.55 -27.19
C GLY A 36 -3.89 11.79 -27.67
N ALA A 37 -4.80 11.61 -28.63
CA ALA A 37 -5.59 12.68 -29.25
C ALA A 37 -6.54 13.41 -28.26
N TYR A 38 -6.74 12.83 -27.10
CA TYR A 38 -7.47 13.41 -25.99
C TYR A 38 -6.47 13.52 -24.82
N ASP A 39 -5.69 14.59 -24.84
CA ASP A 39 -4.79 14.97 -23.72
C ASP A 39 -5.67 15.43 -22.54
N TYR A 40 -6.31 14.47 -21.89
CA TYR A 40 -6.87 14.71 -20.59
C TYR A 40 -5.72 14.67 -19.61
N ASP A 41 -5.23 15.84 -19.22
CA ASP A 41 -4.31 16.05 -18.10
C ASP A 41 -4.93 15.64 -16.76
N ALA A 42 -5.52 14.47 -16.72
CA ALA A 42 -6.01 13.85 -15.49
C ALA A 42 -4.87 13.19 -14.72
N VAL A 43 -3.81 13.95 -14.49
CA VAL A 43 -2.76 13.54 -13.57
C VAL A 43 -3.32 13.64 -12.17
N VAL A 44 -3.67 12.50 -11.59
CA VAL A 44 -3.99 12.43 -10.17
C VAL A 44 -2.69 12.56 -9.38
N SER A 45 -2.31 13.80 -9.07
CA SER A 45 -1.15 14.06 -8.23
C SER A 45 -1.44 13.64 -6.79
N VAL A 46 -0.73 12.64 -6.32
CA VAL A 46 -0.81 12.14 -4.95
C VAL A 46 0.24 12.83 -4.10
N GLN A 47 -0.18 13.44 -2.98
CA GLN A 47 0.74 14.00 -1.99
C GLN A 47 1.30 12.90 -1.09
N TRP A 48 0.43 12.06 -0.56
CA TRP A 48 0.80 10.89 0.24
C TRP A 48 -0.13 9.72 -0.08
N ALA A 49 0.48 8.59 -0.41
CA ALA A 49 -0.27 7.39 -0.73
C ALA A 49 -0.90 6.75 0.53
N PHE A 50 -1.92 5.94 0.31
CA PHE A 50 -2.47 5.06 1.34
C PHE A 50 -1.34 4.26 2.01
N GLY A 51 -1.36 4.17 3.33
CA GLY A 51 -0.34 3.48 4.10
C GLY A 51 0.92 4.31 4.36
N TYR A 52 0.99 5.55 3.90
CA TYR A 52 2.09 6.46 4.24
C TYR A 52 2.07 6.78 5.74
N GLY A 53 3.25 6.86 6.33
CA GLY A 53 3.42 7.25 7.73
C GLY A 53 4.85 7.63 8.02
N LEU A 54 5.03 8.40 9.07
CA LEU A 54 6.33 8.82 9.58
C LEU A 54 6.63 8.13 10.91
N SER A 55 7.92 7.99 11.21
CA SER A 55 8.40 7.49 12.48
C SER A 55 9.73 8.15 12.82
N TYR A 56 10.07 8.22 14.09
CA TYR A 56 11.41 8.64 14.55
C TYR A 56 12.45 7.51 14.50
N THR A 57 12.06 6.34 14.00
CA THR A 57 12.94 5.20 13.78
C THR A 57 12.65 4.58 12.41
N SER A 58 13.46 3.64 12.00
CA SER A 58 13.32 2.93 10.73
C SER A 58 13.14 1.44 10.98
N PHE A 59 12.37 0.81 10.09
CA PHE A 59 12.12 -0.62 10.13
C PHE A 59 12.55 -1.26 8.81
N SER A 60 13.13 -2.45 8.88
CA SER A 60 13.39 -3.30 7.72
C SER A 60 12.53 -4.55 7.77
N TYR A 61 12.10 -4.98 6.60
CA TYR A 61 11.30 -6.18 6.41
C TYR A 61 12.12 -7.23 5.68
N SER A 62 12.03 -8.48 6.13
CA SER A 62 12.75 -9.59 5.51
C SER A 62 11.98 -10.90 5.69
N ASN A 63 12.41 -11.93 4.96
CA ASN A 63 11.89 -13.31 5.12
C ASN A 63 10.37 -13.43 5.01
N LEU A 64 9.74 -12.68 4.09
CA LEU A 64 8.33 -12.89 3.81
C LEU A 64 8.11 -14.33 3.32
N LYS A 65 7.25 -15.05 4.01
CA LYS A 65 6.88 -16.44 3.69
C LYS A 65 5.37 -16.60 3.71
N VAL A 66 4.89 -17.53 2.94
CA VAL A 66 3.51 -18.03 2.96
C VAL A 66 3.52 -19.53 3.22
N ASN A 67 2.53 -20.03 3.93
CA ASN A 67 2.44 -21.44 4.29
C ASN A 67 2.13 -22.34 3.09
N LYS A 68 1.50 -21.83 2.03
CA LYS A 68 1.13 -22.57 0.82
C LYS A 68 1.43 -21.74 -0.43
N ALA A 69 2.03 -22.34 -1.44
CA ALA A 69 2.24 -21.71 -2.76
C ALA A 69 0.99 -21.84 -3.65
N ASP A 70 0.36 -23.02 -3.62
CA ASP A 70 -0.88 -23.28 -4.35
C ASP A 70 -2.04 -23.34 -3.36
N PHE A 71 -3.12 -22.62 -3.64
CA PHE A 71 -4.25 -22.51 -2.72
C PHE A 71 -5.57 -22.32 -3.46
N THR A 72 -6.64 -22.71 -2.81
CA THR A 72 -8.03 -22.51 -3.24
C THR A 72 -8.71 -21.42 -2.40
N ALA A 73 -9.96 -21.09 -2.74
CA ALA A 73 -10.72 -20.07 -2.01
C ALA A 73 -11.00 -20.44 -0.55
N ASP A 74 -10.99 -21.73 -0.24
CA ASP A 74 -11.30 -22.29 1.10
C ASP A 74 -10.04 -22.44 1.97
N ASP A 75 -8.86 -22.18 1.43
CA ASP A 75 -7.61 -22.32 2.15
C ASP A 75 -7.31 -21.13 3.04
N GLU A 76 -6.84 -21.38 4.25
CA GLU A 76 -6.26 -20.37 5.12
C GLU A 76 -4.80 -20.11 4.74
N LEU A 77 -4.50 -18.85 4.42
CA LEU A 77 -3.15 -18.41 4.10
C LEU A 77 -2.53 -17.70 5.30
N ILE A 78 -1.39 -18.22 5.74
CA ILE A 78 -0.61 -17.62 6.83
C ILE A 78 0.64 -16.99 6.23
N PHE A 79 0.77 -15.68 6.39
CA PHE A 79 1.94 -14.92 6.01
C PHE A 79 2.78 -14.62 7.23
N THR A 80 4.08 -14.82 7.11
CA THR A 80 5.05 -14.48 8.14
C THR A 80 6.11 -13.57 7.57
N VAL A 81 6.52 -12.57 8.33
CA VAL A 81 7.55 -11.60 7.95
C VAL A 81 8.36 -11.20 9.17
N ASP A 82 9.66 -11.08 8.99
CA ASP A 82 10.55 -10.55 10.03
C ASP A 82 10.57 -9.02 9.92
N VAL A 83 10.26 -8.34 11.03
CA VAL A 83 10.33 -6.89 11.13
C VAL A 83 11.39 -6.52 12.15
N LYS A 84 12.41 -5.80 11.70
CA LYS A 84 13.53 -5.35 12.53
C LYS A 84 13.54 -3.83 12.62
N ASN A 85 13.57 -3.31 13.84
CA ASN A 85 13.89 -1.90 14.05
C ASN A 85 15.39 -1.68 13.79
N THR A 86 15.71 -0.84 12.81
CA THR A 86 17.08 -0.52 12.39
C THR A 86 17.54 0.85 12.87
N GLY A 87 16.66 1.63 13.48
CA GLY A 87 17.00 2.93 14.06
C GLY A 87 17.41 2.83 15.53
N SER A 88 17.68 3.97 16.10
CA SER A 88 18.18 4.08 17.48
C SER A 88 17.09 4.27 18.55
N ARG A 89 15.84 4.47 18.12
CA ARG A 89 14.71 4.70 19.03
C ARG A 89 13.74 3.52 19.01
N ALA A 90 13.11 3.27 20.14
CA ALA A 90 11.98 2.36 20.20
C ALA A 90 10.81 2.90 19.36
N GLY A 91 10.07 2.02 18.76
CA GLY A 91 8.91 2.38 17.93
C GLY A 91 7.97 1.21 17.70
N LYS A 92 6.77 1.54 17.23
CA LYS A 92 5.75 0.60 16.80
C LYS A 92 5.62 0.73 15.29
N GLU A 93 5.34 -0.36 14.60
CA GLU A 93 5.14 -0.38 13.16
C GLU A 93 3.80 -1.05 12.83
N SER A 94 3.04 -0.41 11.95
CA SER A 94 1.80 -0.97 11.41
C SER A 94 2.13 -1.72 10.12
N VAL A 95 2.10 -3.05 10.17
CA VAL A 95 2.39 -3.90 9.02
C VAL A 95 1.13 -4.06 8.19
N LEU A 96 1.17 -3.64 6.92
CA LEU A 96 0.06 -3.73 5.99
C LEU A 96 0.37 -4.79 4.93
N LEU A 97 -0.49 -5.79 4.79
CA LEU A 97 -0.38 -6.81 3.75
C LEU A 97 -1.27 -6.44 2.56
N PHE A 98 -0.64 -6.26 1.41
CA PHE A 98 -1.33 -6.05 0.14
C PHE A 98 -1.17 -7.25 -0.77
N ASN A 99 -2.19 -7.55 -1.55
CA ASN A 99 -2.08 -8.48 -2.66
C ASN A 99 -2.29 -7.77 -4.00
N SER A 100 -1.67 -8.31 -5.05
CA SER A 100 -1.86 -7.90 -6.44
C SER A 100 -2.19 -9.12 -7.29
N ALA A 101 -3.14 -8.99 -8.22
CA ALA A 101 -3.40 -9.98 -9.25
C ALA A 101 -2.65 -9.55 -10.53
N LEU A 102 -1.60 -10.29 -10.89
CA LEU A 102 -0.80 -9.98 -12.08
C LEU A 102 -1.55 -10.29 -13.38
N ILE A 103 -2.45 -11.27 -13.35
CA ILE A 103 -3.28 -11.69 -14.48
C ILE A 103 -4.71 -11.81 -14.00
N ALA A 104 -5.64 -11.14 -14.68
CA ALA A 104 -7.06 -11.22 -14.39
C ALA A 104 -7.88 -11.00 -15.67
N SER A 105 -9.09 -11.56 -15.72
CA SER A 105 -10.02 -11.42 -16.84
C SER A 105 -10.70 -10.04 -16.92
N MET A 106 -10.68 -9.29 -15.82
CA MET A 106 -11.20 -7.93 -15.71
C MET A 106 -10.11 -7.06 -15.06
N THR A 107 -10.22 -5.75 -15.17
CA THR A 107 -9.27 -4.81 -14.55
C THR A 107 -9.33 -4.91 -13.02
N PRO A 108 -8.42 -5.62 -12.34
CA PRO A 108 -8.38 -5.71 -10.89
C PRO A 108 -7.72 -4.46 -10.29
N ASP A 109 -7.85 -4.32 -8.99
CA ASP A 109 -7.04 -3.36 -8.25
C ASP A 109 -5.56 -3.75 -8.36
N SER A 110 -4.68 -2.79 -8.62
CA SER A 110 -3.24 -3.04 -8.68
C SER A 110 -2.69 -3.51 -7.34
N ARG A 111 -3.28 -3.02 -6.25
CA ARG A 111 -2.98 -3.44 -4.88
C ARG A 111 -4.23 -3.37 -4.02
N ARG A 112 -4.50 -4.42 -3.27
CA ARG A 112 -5.63 -4.48 -2.35
C ARG A 112 -5.17 -4.86 -0.95
N LEU A 113 -5.52 -4.03 0.05
CA LEU A 113 -5.24 -4.33 1.46
C LEU A 113 -6.04 -5.56 1.90
N ARG A 114 -5.37 -6.54 2.50
CA ARG A 114 -6.00 -7.77 3.01
C ARG A 114 -6.01 -7.88 4.50
N ALA A 115 -4.90 -7.54 5.14
CA ALA A 115 -4.82 -7.58 6.60
C ALA A 115 -3.93 -6.46 7.12
N PRO A 116 -4.44 -5.59 8.02
CA PRO A 116 -3.59 -4.91 8.95
C PRO A 116 -3.24 -5.89 10.07
N ASN A 117 -1.99 -5.93 10.49
CA ASN A 117 -1.62 -6.66 11.70
C ASN A 117 -2.27 -5.98 12.91
N ARG A 118 -2.93 -6.77 13.75
CA ARG A 118 -3.50 -6.32 15.04
C ARG A 118 -2.46 -6.46 16.14
#